data_056554cbecbe7f7db458d04dbdbb08c1
#
_entry.id   056554cbecbe7f7db458d04dbdbb08c1
#
_cell.length_a   1.000
_cell.length_b   1.000
_cell.length_c   1.000
_cell.angle_alpha   90.00
_cell.angle_beta   90.00
_cell.angle_gamma   90.00
#
_symmetry.space_group_name_H-M   'P 1'
#
loop_
_entity.id
_entity.type
_entity.pdbx_description
1 polymer ?
#
loop_
_entity_poly.entity_id
_entity_poly.type
_entity_poly.pdbx_seq_one_letter_code
_entity_poly.pdbx_strand_id
1 'polypeptide(L)'
;MPVPPLTSHRQTYSRALRPKPESLRVFICDDDLDFAAELASALATCGFEARTLLDGRTPIEIFELFAPDVILLDLFMPPPDGFEMMNHIVQNVAHRHLSLVIMSGGDAGMLQTADHFCAARGIVASAVLQKPIHLGDVLQVCNAHGRRKNDGME
;
A
#
# COMPACT_ATOMS: atom_id res chain seq x y z
N MET A 1 -34.58 -18.62 -26.80
CA MET A 1 -34.22 -17.39 -26.08
C MET A 1 -32.70 -17.23 -26.10
N PRO A 2 -32.18 -16.18 -26.69
CA PRO A 2 -30.74 -15.97 -26.62
C PRO A 2 -30.36 -15.65 -25.17
N VAL A 3 -29.43 -16.43 -24.64
CA VAL A 3 -28.81 -16.16 -23.32
C VAL A 3 -27.99 -14.88 -23.47
N PRO A 4 -28.22 -13.84 -22.66
CA PRO A 4 -27.40 -12.65 -22.75
C PRO A 4 -25.93 -13.00 -22.51
N PRO A 5 -25.02 -12.39 -23.22
CA PRO A 5 -23.60 -12.73 -23.09
C PRO A 5 -23.12 -12.51 -21.67
N LEU A 6 -22.42 -13.49 -21.13
CA LEU A 6 -21.85 -13.51 -19.77
C LEU A 6 -20.96 -12.28 -19.46
N THR A 7 -20.55 -11.56 -20.49
CA THR A 7 -19.71 -10.37 -20.37
C THR A 7 -20.40 -9.19 -19.67
N SER A 8 -21.72 -9.06 -19.81
CA SER A 8 -22.44 -7.96 -19.16
C SER A 8 -22.55 -8.14 -17.64
N HIS A 9 -22.67 -9.39 -17.19
CA HIS A 9 -22.74 -9.69 -15.77
C HIS A 9 -21.40 -9.52 -15.05
N ARG A 10 -20.29 -9.81 -15.73
CA ARG A 10 -18.96 -9.59 -15.16
C ARG A 10 -18.65 -8.11 -14.95
N GLN A 11 -19.04 -7.26 -15.90
CA GLN A 11 -18.83 -5.81 -15.75
C GLN A 11 -19.70 -5.23 -14.64
N THR A 12 -20.93 -5.65 -14.52
CA THR A 12 -21.85 -5.16 -13.47
C THR A 12 -21.39 -5.61 -12.09
N TYR A 13 -20.96 -6.88 -11.96
CA TYR A 13 -20.46 -7.42 -10.70
C TYR A 13 -19.15 -6.76 -10.27
N SER A 14 -18.23 -6.59 -11.22
CA SER A 14 -16.95 -5.89 -10.98
C SER A 14 -17.17 -4.44 -10.56
N ARG A 15 -18.16 -3.77 -11.15
CA ARG A 15 -18.47 -2.38 -10.82
C ARG A 15 -19.14 -2.24 -9.44
N ALA A 16 -19.98 -3.22 -9.05
CA ALA A 16 -20.62 -3.22 -7.74
C ALA A 16 -19.64 -3.50 -6.60
N LEU A 17 -18.55 -4.26 -6.87
CA LEU A 17 -17.52 -4.60 -5.89
C LEU A 17 -16.37 -3.59 -5.85
N ARG A 18 -16.28 -2.70 -6.83
CA ARG A 18 -15.28 -1.62 -6.78
C ARG A 18 -15.70 -0.61 -5.73
N PRO A 19 -14.83 -0.31 -4.77
CA PRO A 19 -15.05 0.85 -3.91
C PRO A 19 -15.14 2.10 -4.77
N LYS A 20 -15.65 3.18 -4.20
CA LYS A 20 -15.77 4.46 -4.90
C LYS A 20 -14.50 4.75 -5.69
N PRO A 21 -14.57 5.26 -6.94
CA PRO A 21 -13.38 5.53 -7.74
C PRO A 21 -12.35 6.43 -7.06
N GLU A 22 -12.77 7.16 -6.03
CA GLU A 22 -11.98 8.11 -5.27
C GLU A 22 -11.32 7.49 -4.03
N SER A 23 -11.65 6.23 -3.67
CA SER A 23 -11.06 5.58 -2.51
C SER A 23 -9.58 5.30 -2.75
N LEU A 24 -8.73 5.77 -1.85
CA LEU A 24 -7.32 5.44 -1.86
C LEU A 24 -7.12 3.97 -1.51
N ARG A 25 -6.19 3.34 -2.21
CA ARG A 25 -5.80 1.95 -2.02
C ARG A 25 -4.54 1.91 -1.17
N VAL A 26 -4.63 1.22 -0.05
CA VAL A 26 -3.53 1.08 0.91
C VAL A 26 -3.14 -0.38 1.01
N PHE A 27 -1.88 -0.68 0.70
CA PHE A 27 -1.32 -2.02 0.86
C PHE A 27 -0.50 -2.07 2.15
N ILE A 28 -0.88 -2.96 3.06
CA ILE A 28 -0.17 -3.19 4.32
C ILE A 28 0.69 -4.44 4.15
N CYS A 29 1.97 -4.23 3.94
CA CYS A 29 2.95 -5.28 3.71
C CYS A 29 3.71 -5.55 5.02
N ASP A 30 3.15 -6.42 5.86
CA ASP A 30 3.67 -6.78 7.17
C ASP A 30 3.34 -8.26 7.44
N ASP A 31 4.31 -9.02 7.94
CA ASP A 31 4.13 -10.43 8.27
C ASP A 31 3.39 -10.67 9.60
N ASP A 32 3.22 -9.64 10.41
CA ASP A 32 2.29 -9.66 11.54
C ASP A 32 0.85 -9.51 11.01
N LEU A 33 0.22 -10.64 10.73
CA LEU A 33 -1.09 -10.69 10.08
C LEU A 33 -2.20 -10.12 10.95
N ASP A 34 -2.12 -10.27 12.27
CA ASP A 34 -3.12 -9.72 13.19
C ASP A 34 -3.06 -8.20 13.22
N PHE A 35 -1.88 -7.64 13.31
CA PHE A 35 -1.66 -6.20 13.22
C PHE A 35 -2.16 -5.65 11.88
N ALA A 36 -1.78 -6.29 10.79
CA ALA A 36 -2.18 -5.87 9.45
C ALA A 36 -3.70 -5.90 9.26
N ALA A 37 -4.37 -6.95 9.77
CA ALA A 37 -5.82 -7.08 9.69
C ALA A 37 -6.55 -6.01 10.50
N GLU A 38 -6.07 -5.70 11.70
CA GLU A 38 -6.63 -4.64 12.54
C GLU A 38 -6.51 -3.28 11.86
N LEU A 39 -5.33 -2.98 11.32
CA LEU A 39 -5.08 -1.72 10.63
C LEU A 39 -5.93 -1.62 9.36
N ALA A 40 -6.03 -2.72 8.59
CA ALA A 40 -6.86 -2.75 7.39
C ALA A 40 -8.33 -2.49 7.71
N SER A 41 -8.86 -3.08 8.77
CA SER A 41 -10.23 -2.85 9.23
C SER A 41 -10.47 -1.40 9.62
N ALA A 42 -9.53 -0.81 10.36
CA ALA A 42 -9.61 0.59 10.77
C ALA A 42 -9.58 1.54 9.55
N LEU A 43 -8.72 1.27 8.59
CA LEU A 43 -8.64 2.06 7.35
C LEU A 43 -9.90 1.93 6.51
N ALA A 44 -10.47 0.73 6.41
CA ALA A 44 -11.73 0.50 5.72
C ALA A 44 -12.88 1.31 6.34
N THR A 45 -12.92 1.38 7.66
CA THR A 45 -13.90 2.22 8.39
C THR A 45 -13.74 3.71 8.05
N CYS A 46 -12.52 4.14 7.76
CA CYS A 46 -12.22 5.52 7.36
C CYS A 46 -12.42 5.79 5.86
N GLY A 47 -12.90 4.82 5.09
CA GLY A 47 -13.21 4.98 3.67
C GLY A 47 -12.10 4.60 2.71
N PHE A 48 -11.01 3.99 3.18
CA PHE A 48 -9.92 3.50 2.35
C PHE A 48 -10.13 2.05 1.95
N GLU A 49 -9.62 1.65 0.80
CA GLU A 49 -9.53 0.24 0.42
C GLU A 49 -8.18 -0.30 0.88
N ALA A 50 -8.18 -1.30 1.76
CA ALA A 50 -6.95 -1.85 2.32
C ALA A 50 -6.78 -3.32 1.95
N ARG A 51 -5.54 -3.72 1.66
CA ARG A 51 -5.14 -5.11 1.40
C ARG A 51 -3.95 -5.48 2.28
N THR A 52 -3.89 -6.76 2.61
CA THR A 52 -2.81 -7.34 3.43
C THR A 52 -2.21 -8.55 2.72
N LEU A 53 -1.29 -9.26 3.37
CA LEU A 53 -0.64 -10.45 2.83
C LEU A 53 -1.48 -11.73 2.90
N LEU A 54 -2.75 -11.65 3.27
CA LEU A 54 -3.61 -12.81 3.58
C LEU A 54 -4.15 -13.59 2.38
N ASP A 55 -3.92 -13.17 1.16
CA ASP A 55 -4.57 -13.80 0.00
C ASP A 55 -3.78 -14.96 -0.62
N GLY A 56 -2.69 -15.40 0.03
CA GLY A 56 -1.86 -16.52 -0.43
C GLY A 56 -0.93 -16.21 -1.60
N ARG A 57 -0.87 -14.97 -2.04
CA ARG A 57 0.02 -14.49 -3.10
C ARG A 57 1.30 -13.91 -2.52
N THR A 58 2.35 -13.79 -3.34
CA THR A 58 3.56 -13.08 -2.93
C THR A 58 3.29 -11.59 -2.76
N PRO A 59 4.06 -10.87 -1.93
CA PRO A 59 3.90 -9.42 -1.77
C PRO A 59 3.97 -8.66 -3.11
N ILE A 60 4.88 -9.06 -4.00
CA ILE A 60 5.02 -8.44 -5.32
C ILE A 60 3.78 -8.66 -6.18
N GLU A 61 3.22 -9.87 -6.18
CA GLU A 61 1.97 -10.15 -6.90
C GLU A 61 0.80 -9.32 -6.40
N ILE A 62 0.65 -9.20 -5.07
CA ILE A 62 -0.42 -8.38 -4.48
C ILE A 62 -0.23 -6.92 -4.88
N PHE A 63 1.00 -6.42 -4.79
CA PHE A 63 1.36 -5.06 -5.16
C PHE A 63 0.98 -4.76 -6.62
N GLU A 64 1.34 -5.64 -7.55
CA GLU A 64 1.05 -5.45 -8.96
C GLU A 64 -0.45 -5.52 -9.28
N LEU A 65 -1.16 -6.48 -8.67
CA LEU A 65 -2.58 -6.67 -8.91
C LEU A 65 -3.44 -5.58 -8.27
N PHE A 66 -3.09 -5.16 -7.08
CA PHE A 66 -3.85 -4.17 -6.33
C PHE A 66 -3.57 -2.74 -6.80
N ALA A 67 -2.37 -2.47 -7.27
CA ALA A 67 -1.91 -1.14 -7.68
C ALA A 67 -2.19 -0.08 -6.59
N PRO A 68 -1.54 -0.17 -5.43
CA PRO A 68 -1.82 0.72 -4.31
C PRO A 68 -1.40 2.15 -4.58
N ASP A 69 -2.08 3.09 -3.94
CA ASP A 69 -1.69 4.50 -3.86
C ASP A 69 -0.69 4.74 -2.73
N VAL A 70 -0.85 3.97 -1.64
CA VAL A 70 -0.01 4.02 -0.45
C VAL A 70 0.41 2.61 -0.08
N ILE A 71 1.68 2.39 0.18
CA ILE A 71 2.18 1.14 0.75
C ILE A 71 2.76 1.39 2.13
N LEU A 72 2.30 0.61 3.11
CA LEU A 72 2.90 0.53 4.43
C LEU A 72 3.80 -0.71 4.45
N LEU A 73 5.09 -0.49 4.51
CA LEU A 73 6.07 -1.54 4.28
C LEU A 73 6.92 -1.80 5.51
N ASP A 74 6.81 -3.00 6.07
CA ASP A 74 7.73 -3.48 7.09
C ASP A 74 9.04 -3.92 6.44
N LEU A 75 10.15 -3.32 6.84
CA LEU A 75 11.47 -3.65 6.29
C LEU A 75 12.00 -4.99 6.75
N PHE A 76 11.57 -5.48 7.90
CA PHE A 76 12.15 -6.65 8.56
C PHE A 76 11.23 -7.86 8.52
N MET A 77 10.68 -8.12 7.32
CA MET A 77 9.92 -9.34 7.05
C MET A 77 10.83 -10.47 6.56
N PRO A 78 10.42 -11.75 6.72
CA PRO A 78 11.03 -12.85 5.97
C PRO A 78 10.97 -12.64 4.46
N PRO A 79 11.88 -13.25 3.66
CA PRO A 79 11.88 -13.09 2.21
C PRO A 79 10.52 -13.45 1.55
N PRO A 80 10.06 -12.68 0.52
CA PRO A 80 10.68 -11.44 0.06
C PRO A 80 10.51 -10.32 1.10
N ASP A 81 11.62 -9.75 1.52
CA ASP A 81 11.63 -8.74 2.59
C ASP A 81 11.27 -7.34 2.07
N GLY A 82 11.22 -6.37 3.01
CA GLY A 82 10.90 -4.99 2.67
C GLY A 82 11.90 -4.35 1.72
N PHE A 83 13.18 -4.73 1.80
CA PHE A 83 14.20 -4.22 0.89
C PHE A 83 14.01 -4.75 -0.53
N GLU A 84 13.61 -6.00 -0.72
CA GLU A 84 13.26 -6.55 -2.03
C GLU A 84 12.04 -5.82 -2.62
N MET A 85 11.04 -5.56 -1.80
CA MET A 85 9.87 -4.77 -2.21
C MET A 85 10.26 -3.36 -2.63
N MET A 86 11.14 -2.69 -1.89
CA MET A 86 11.63 -1.37 -2.27
C MET A 86 12.37 -1.40 -3.60
N ASN A 87 13.23 -2.39 -3.83
CA ASN A 87 13.90 -2.57 -5.11
C ASN A 87 12.91 -2.75 -6.26
N HIS A 88 11.89 -3.55 -6.07
CA HIS A 88 10.84 -3.76 -7.06
C HIS A 88 10.11 -2.47 -7.41
N ILE A 89 9.74 -1.69 -6.39
CA ILE A 89 9.07 -0.39 -6.56
C ILE A 89 9.93 0.57 -7.39
N VAL A 90 11.22 0.65 -7.09
CA VAL A 90 12.16 1.55 -7.79
C VAL A 90 12.31 1.21 -9.27
N GLN A 91 12.36 -0.07 -9.57
CA GLN A 91 12.58 -0.53 -10.95
C GLN A 91 11.37 -0.30 -11.85
N ASN A 92 10.22 0.04 -11.28
CA ASN A 92 8.98 0.22 -12.01
C ASN A 92 8.56 1.69 -12.07
N VAL A 93 8.70 2.26 -13.26
CA VAL A 93 8.38 3.68 -13.54
C VAL A 93 6.90 4.01 -13.28
N ALA A 94 6.03 2.99 -13.36
CA ALA A 94 4.60 3.13 -13.12
C ALA A 94 4.24 3.48 -11.67
N HIS A 95 5.18 3.31 -10.73
CA HIS A 95 4.96 3.54 -9.30
C HIS A 95 5.41 4.93 -8.82
N ARG A 96 5.60 5.88 -9.72
CA ARG A 96 6.06 7.25 -9.40
C ARG A 96 5.13 8.03 -8.47
N HIS A 97 3.84 7.68 -8.45
CA HIS A 97 2.83 8.37 -7.65
C HIS A 97 2.51 7.63 -6.34
N LEU A 98 3.25 6.59 -6.05
CA LEU A 98 3.09 5.81 -4.83
C LEU A 98 3.66 6.57 -3.63
N SER A 99 2.91 6.59 -2.54
CA SER A 99 3.43 7.01 -1.25
C SER A 99 3.97 5.80 -0.50
N LEU A 100 5.27 5.80 -0.24
CA LEU A 100 5.94 4.75 0.51
C LEU A 100 6.06 5.15 1.97
N VAL A 101 5.44 4.36 2.85
CA VAL A 101 5.57 4.50 4.30
C VAL A 101 6.35 3.32 4.83
N ILE A 102 7.48 3.58 5.45
CA ILE A 102 8.31 2.55 6.05
C ILE A 102 7.90 2.37 7.50
N MET A 103 7.66 1.12 7.89
CA MET A 103 7.38 0.75 9.27
C MET A 103 8.54 -0.07 9.83
N SER A 104 8.94 0.19 11.06
CA SER A 104 9.99 -0.58 11.70
C SER A 104 9.83 -0.61 13.21
N GLY A 105 10.06 -1.79 13.81
CA GLY A 105 10.21 -1.97 15.24
C GLY A 105 11.65 -1.81 15.72
N GLY A 106 12.59 -1.52 14.79
CA GLY A 106 14.00 -1.38 15.11
C GLY A 106 14.34 -0.03 15.76
N ASP A 107 15.61 0.12 16.10
CA ASP A 107 16.13 1.35 16.67
C ASP A 107 16.27 2.47 15.61
N ALA A 108 16.68 3.67 16.08
CA ALA A 108 16.86 4.82 15.20
C ALA A 108 17.92 4.60 14.11
N GLY A 109 18.93 3.77 14.38
CA GLY A 109 19.96 3.43 13.38
C GLY A 109 19.40 2.64 12.21
N MET A 110 18.48 1.72 12.46
CA MET A 110 17.80 0.96 11.42
C MET A 110 16.90 1.84 10.56
N LEU A 111 16.23 2.81 11.15
CA LEU A 111 15.42 3.78 10.43
C LEU A 111 16.28 4.67 9.53
N GLN A 112 17.45 5.11 10.01
CA GLN A 112 18.41 5.85 9.20
C GLN A 112 18.93 5.03 8.02
N THR A 113 19.21 3.76 8.23
CA THR A 113 19.66 2.84 7.17
C THR A 113 18.60 2.74 6.06
N ALA A 114 17.33 2.63 6.44
CA ALA A 114 16.21 2.59 5.51
C ALA A 114 16.12 3.90 4.70
N ASP A 115 16.26 5.02 5.37
CA ASP A 115 16.21 6.34 4.74
C ASP A 115 17.36 6.53 3.73
N HIS A 116 18.57 6.13 4.10
CA HIS A 116 19.74 6.14 3.20
C HIS A 116 19.56 5.19 2.01
N PHE A 117 18.97 4.01 2.23
CA PHE A 117 18.67 3.06 1.17
C PHE A 117 17.71 3.65 0.15
N CYS A 118 16.65 4.28 0.61
CA CYS A 118 15.69 4.96 -0.24
C CYS A 118 16.34 6.10 -1.03
N ALA A 119 17.09 6.95 -0.35
CA ALA A 119 17.76 8.11 -0.96
C ALA A 119 18.77 7.69 -2.04
N ALA A 120 19.53 6.64 -1.80
CA ALA A 120 20.51 6.11 -2.76
C ALA A 120 19.85 5.58 -4.05
N ARG A 121 18.58 5.24 -4.00
CA ARG A 121 17.80 4.73 -5.13
C ARG A 121 16.83 5.74 -5.71
N GLY A 122 16.87 6.98 -5.25
CA GLY A 122 15.98 8.03 -5.73
C GLY A 122 14.52 7.88 -5.24
N ILE A 123 14.30 7.10 -4.18
CA ILE A 123 12.99 7.01 -3.54
C ILE A 123 12.95 7.99 -2.38
N VAL A 124 11.88 8.78 -2.32
CA VAL A 124 11.57 9.59 -1.14
C VAL A 124 10.48 8.87 -0.37
N ALA A 125 10.81 8.37 0.83
CA ALA A 125 9.80 7.83 1.72
C ALA A 125 8.88 8.97 2.17
N SER A 126 7.57 8.75 2.06
CA SER A 126 6.57 9.74 2.50
C SER A 126 6.56 9.88 4.02
N ALA A 127 6.84 8.79 4.72
CA ALA A 127 7.01 8.77 6.17
C ALA A 127 7.80 7.54 6.59
N VAL A 128 8.43 7.64 7.75
CA VAL A 128 9.06 6.51 8.43
C VAL A 128 8.41 6.43 9.81
N LEU A 129 7.69 5.36 10.07
CA LEU A 129 6.92 5.17 11.29
C LEU A 129 7.56 4.08 12.14
N GLN A 130 7.77 4.38 13.40
CA GLN A 130 8.25 3.41 14.38
C GLN A 130 7.08 2.67 14.99
N LYS A 131 7.20 1.34 15.10
CA LYS A 131 6.20 0.53 15.81
C LYS A 131 6.24 0.80 17.32
N PRO A 132 5.12 0.84 18.01
CA PRO A 132 3.75 0.56 17.53
C PRO A 132 3.20 1.67 16.63
N ILE A 133 2.54 1.27 15.56
CA ILE A 133 1.98 2.21 14.57
C ILE A 133 0.63 2.73 15.07
N HIS A 134 0.46 4.04 15.02
CA HIS A 134 -0.80 4.69 15.37
C HIS A 134 -1.61 5.00 14.11
N LEU A 135 -2.90 4.71 14.14
CA LEU A 135 -3.80 4.97 13.01
C LEU A 135 -3.76 6.44 12.56
N GLY A 136 -3.66 7.36 13.51
CA GLY A 136 -3.60 8.79 13.21
C GLY A 136 -2.43 9.16 12.28
N ASP A 137 -1.27 8.55 12.49
CA ASP A 137 -0.08 8.79 11.65
C ASP A 137 -0.28 8.26 10.24
N VAL A 138 -0.91 7.08 10.11
CA VAL A 138 -1.23 6.50 8.80
C VAL A 138 -2.25 7.36 8.06
N LEU A 139 -3.28 7.83 8.75
CA LEU A 139 -4.31 8.70 8.17
C LEU A 139 -3.70 10.01 7.67
N GLN A 140 -2.75 10.59 8.39
CA GLN A 140 -2.03 11.78 7.95
C GLN A 140 -1.36 11.57 6.59
N VAL A 141 -0.67 10.45 6.41
CA VAL A 141 0.00 10.13 5.14
C VAL A 141 -1.01 9.91 4.02
N CYS A 142 -2.08 9.16 4.30
CA CYS A 142 -3.13 8.90 3.31
C CYS A 142 -3.82 10.18 2.86
N ASN A 143 -4.13 11.08 3.80
CA ASN A 143 -4.77 12.35 3.49
C ASN A 143 -3.83 13.29 2.71
N ALA A 144 -2.55 13.29 3.04
CA ALA A 144 -1.53 14.06 2.30
C ALA A 144 -1.39 13.55 0.86
N HIS A 145 -1.42 12.23 0.66
CA HIS A 145 -1.40 11.62 -0.67
C HIS A 145 -2.63 12.02 -1.48
N GLY A 146 -3.81 11.96 -0.88
CA GLY A 146 -5.05 12.34 -1.53
C GLY A 146 -5.06 13.79 -2.00
N ARG A 147 -4.53 14.71 -1.20
CA ARG A 147 -4.39 16.13 -1.57
C ARG A 147 -3.45 16.31 -2.75
N ARG A 148 -2.29 15.65 -2.74
CA ARG A 148 -1.32 15.71 -3.86
C ARG A 148 -1.88 15.16 -5.15
N LYS A 149 -2.69 14.10 -5.09
CA LYS A 149 -3.35 13.52 -6.24
C LYS A 149 -4.36 14.50 -6.86
N ASN A 150 -5.10 15.23 -6.04
CA ASN A 150 -6.04 16.23 -6.50
C ASN A 150 -5.34 17.45 -7.12
N ASP A 151 -4.25 17.90 -6.54
CA ASP A 151 -3.46 19.03 -7.03
C ASP A 151 -2.72 18.68 -8.34
N GLY A 152 -2.34 17.42 -8.53
CA GLY A 152 -1.69 16.95 -9.75
C GLY A 152 -2.61 16.68 -10.94
N MET A 153 -3.90 16.83 -10.76
CA MET A 153 -4.91 16.65 -11.83
C MET A 153 -5.22 17.93 -12.63
N GLU A 154 -4.53 19.00 -12.33
CA GLU A 154 -4.65 20.25 -13.11
C GLU A 154 -3.90 20.16 -14.46
#